data_10f3c32eec7423a959c240c5c2783946
#
_entry.id   10f3c32eec7423a959c240c5c2783946
#
_cell.length_a   1.000
_cell.length_b   1.000
_cell.length_c   1.000
_cell.angle_alpha   90.00
_cell.angle_beta   90.00
_cell.angle_gamma   90.00
#
_symmetry.space_group_name_H-M   'P 1'
#
loop_
_entity.id
_entity.type
_entity.pdbx_description
1 polymer ?
#
loop_
_entity_poly.entity_id
_entity_poly.type
_entity_poly.pdbx_seq_one_letter_code
_entity_poly.pdbx_strand_id
1 'polypeptide(L)'
;VFALSIQPYINSSIIIQLLTVAIPALERLARDGGEEGKKKIQSITRYATVAIAILQAVGYYFMMKNYSLLEQDGIWVALVIIVTLIAGSSFVMWMGEQVTEFGVGNGISIILFAGILARIPNMASSMVTGVQKWSAIKAGTLTLDSLTSAGYTETQAQSYLDSALSPWGIVLLIIGMLLLIAFIVFINDAERRIPIQYAKRQVGRKMYGGQSSTLPMKVNMSGVLPVIFAQSIASLPITVWTFIGIPKEGTVSYSIYNAIDTKSVIYMVVYFIMIIGFSYFYSSIQFNPVEIANNLKKQGGFIPGFRPGQPTVQFIQKVLGRITLFGAIYLGIVAICPLIVGKVINNGSLAIGGTSVIIVVGVALETVKALENQMLMRQYKGFLE
;
A
#
# COMPACT_ATOMS: atom_id res chain seq x y z
N VAL A 1 -5.77 -19.48 -12.24
CA VAL A 1 -6.81 -19.29 -11.21
C VAL A 1 -6.53 -18.04 -10.37
N PHE A 2 -5.39 -17.91 -9.71
CA PHE A 2 -5.08 -16.82 -8.76
C PHE A 2 -4.33 -15.62 -9.38
N ALA A 3 -4.31 -15.45 -10.68
CA ALA A 3 -3.56 -14.38 -11.35
C ALA A 3 -4.02 -12.97 -10.97
N LEU A 4 -5.31 -12.77 -10.71
CA LEU A 4 -5.86 -11.51 -10.23
C LEU A 4 -5.53 -11.23 -8.76
N SER A 5 -5.19 -12.27 -7.98
CA SER A 5 -4.92 -12.15 -6.53
C SER A 5 -6.03 -11.38 -5.82
N ILE A 6 -5.68 -10.52 -4.87
CA ILE A 6 -6.61 -9.67 -4.10
C ILE A 6 -6.81 -8.27 -4.74
N GLN A 7 -6.19 -8.01 -5.90
CA GLN A 7 -6.19 -6.69 -6.54
C GLN A 7 -7.58 -6.13 -6.83
N PRO A 8 -8.56 -6.91 -7.36
CA PRO A 8 -9.93 -6.42 -7.58
C PRO A 8 -10.60 -5.93 -6.30
N TYR A 9 -10.36 -6.61 -5.18
CA TYR A 9 -10.90 -6.21 -3.89
C TYR A 9 -10.30 -4.90 -3.38
N ILE A 10 -8.98 -4.72 -3.52
CA ILE A 10 -8.32 -3.47 -3.13
C ILE A 10 -8.89 -2.31 -3.92
N ASN A 11 -8.98 -2.44 -5.24
CA ASN A 11 -9.53 -1.40 -6.10
C ASN A 11 -10.99 -1.08 -5.76
N SER A 12 -11.81 -2.11 -5.49
CA SER A 12 -13.19 -1.95 -5.06
C SER A 12 -13.30 -1.24 -3.72
N SER A 13 -12.51 -1.65 -2.74
CA SER A 13 -12.48 -1.02 -1.41
C SER A 13 -12.11 0.46 -1.49
N ILE A 14 -11.14 0.81 -2.33
CA ILE A 14 -10.74 2.20 -2.59
C ILE A 14 -11.92 2.99 -3.17
N ILE A 15 -12.56 2.46 -4.23
CA ILE A 15 -13.67 3.12 -4.89
C ILE A 15 -14.84 3.33 -3.92
N ILE A 16 -15.20 2.30 -3.15
CA ILE A 16 -16.28 2.41 -2.18
C ILE A 16 -15.95 3.40 -1.05
N GLN A 17 -14.70 3.43 -0.56
CA GLN A 17 -14.28 4.43 0.43
C GLN A 17 -14.35 5.86 -0.13
N LEU A 18 -13.96 6.08 -1.38
CA LEU A 18 -14.12 7.38 -2.04
C LEU A 18 -15.59 7.75 -2.19
N LEU A 19 -16.43 6.79 -2.59
CA LEU A 19 -17.88 6.99 -2.75
C LEU A 19 -18.60 7.24 -1.41
N THR A 20 -18.13 6.66 -0.30
CA THR A 20 -18.70 6.95 1.03
C THR A 20 -18.50 8.40 1.46
N VAL A 21 -17.48 9.08 0.93
CA VAL A 21 -17.28 10.52 1.18
C VAL A 21 -18.04 11.37 0.18
N ALA A 22 -18.14 10.92 -1.08
CA ALA A 22 -18.79 11.68 -2.15
C ALA A 22 -20.32 11.61 -2.10
N ILE A 23 -20.89 10.49 -1.64
CA ILE A 23 -22.33 10.24 -1.62
C ILE A 23 -22.87 10.33 -0.20
N PRO A 24 -23.72 11.34 0.14
CA PRO A 24 -24.24 11.53 1.50
C PRO A 24 -25.03 10.34 2.05
N ALA A 25 -25.65 9.55 1.18
CA ALA A 25 -26.39 8.35 1.60
C ALA A 25 -25.44 7.26 2.13
N LEU A 26 -24.29 7.07 1.49
CA LEU A 26 -23.25 6.14 1.93
C LEU A 26 -22.51 6.65 3.16
N GLU A 27 -22.28 7.97 3.26
CA GLU A 27 -21.69 8.60 4.45
C GLU A 27 -22.55 8.36 5.69
N ARG A 28 -23.86 8.57 5.61
CA ARG A 28 -24.80 8.26 6.71
C ARG A 28 -24.78 6.79 7.09
N LEU A 29 -24.73 5.91 6.09
CA LEU A 29 -24.65 4.47 6.33
C LEU A 29 -23.34 4.08 7.05
N ALA A 30 -22.24 4.76 6.74
CA ALA A 30 -20.93 4.50 7.35
C ALA A 30 -20.83 5.03 8.79
N ARG A 31 -21.42 6.22 9.07
CA ARG A 31 -21.30 6.90 10.35
C ARG A 31 -22.43 6.56 11.31
N ASP A 32 -23.67 6.58 10.83
CA ASP A 32 -24.87 6.45 11.68
C ASP A 32 -25.39 5.01 11.71
N GLY A 33 -25.03 4.17 10.73
CA GLY A 33 -25.53 2.80 10.60
C GLY A 33 -24.93 1.79 11.58
N GLY A 34 -23.94 2.17 12.40
CA GLY A 34 -23.32 1.27 13.38
C GLY A 34 -22.77 -0.02 12.73
N GLU A 35 -22.95 -1.17 13.39
CA GLU A 35 -22.51 -2.48 12.89
C GLU A 35 -23.26 -2.94 11.63
N GLU A 36 -24.56 -2.65 11.53
CA GLU A 36 -25.34 -2.99 10.34
C GLU A 36 -24.92 -2.17 9.11
N GLY A 37 -24.61 -0.89 9.31
CA GLY A 37 -24.11 -0.02 8.25
C GLY A 37 -22.78 -0.52 7.69
N LYS A 38 -21.86 -0.91 8.57
CA LYS A 38 -20.56 -1.48 8.17
C LYS A 38 -20.73 -2.77 7.36
N LYS A 39 -21.63 -3.68 7.79
CA LYS A 39 -21.93 -4.92 7.06
C LYS A 39 -22.52 -4.65 5.68
N LYS A 40 -23.41 -3.64 5.53
CA LYS A 40 -23.95 -3.24 4.23
C LYS A 40 -22.87 -2.69 3.31
N ILE A 41 -21.98 -1.83 3.79
CA ILE A 41 -20.86 -1.30 3.01
C ILE A 41 -19.93 -2.45 2.57
N GLN A 42 -19.63 -3.40 3.46
CA GLN A 42 -18.84 -4.57 3.12
C GLN A 42 -19.52 -5.42 2.02
N SER A 43 -20.84 -5.60 2.08
CA SER A 43 -21.58 -6.30 1.02
C SER A 43 -21.50 -5.56 -0.32
N ILE A 44 -21.63 -4.23 -0.33
CA ILE A 44 -21.49 -3.41 -1.53
C ILE A 44 -20.05 -3.57 -2.10
N THR A 45 -19.04 -3.56 -1.24
CA THR A 45 -17.64 -3.78 -1.63
C THR A 45 -17.45 -5.15 -2.27
N ARG A 46 -18.08 -6.22 -1.76
CA ARG A 46 -18.01 -7.56 -2.36
C ARG A 46 -18.60 -7.58 -3.77
N TYR A 47 -19.80 -6.98 -3.98
CA TYR A 47 -20.41 -6.90 -5.31
C TYR A 47 -19.56 -6.08 -6.29
N ALA A 48 -19.03 -4.94 -5.84
CA ALA A 48 -18.13 -4.13 -6.63
C ALA A 48 -16.83 -4.87 -6.98
N THR A 49 -16.32 -5.71 -6.06
CA THR A 49 -15.14 -6.56 -6.30
C THR A 49 -15.38 -7.53 -7.45
N VAL A 50 -16.53 -8.19 -7.46
CA VAL A 50 -16.87 -9.12 -8.56
C VAL A 50 -16.99 -8.38 -9.88
N ALA A 51 -17.61 -7.19 -9.91
CA ALA A 51 -17.72 -6.38 -11.12
C ALA A 51 -16.34 -5.96 -11.67
N ILE A 52 -15.44 -5.51 -10.79
CA ILE A 52 -14.07 -5.15 -11.16
C ILE A 52 -13.27 -6.40 -11.59
N ALA A 53 -13.46 -7.53 -10.91
CA ALA A 53 -12.82 -8.79 -11.29
C ALA A 53 -13.21 -9.25 -12.69
N ILE A 54 -14.49 -9.07 -13.09
CA ILE A 54 -14.96 -9.34 -14.46
C ILE A 54 -14.19 -8.47 -15.47
N LEU A 55 -14.14 -7.15 -15.21
CA LEU A 55 -13.42 -6.21 -16.10
C LEU A 55 -11.94 -6.59 -16.26
N GLN A 56 -11.27 -6.89 -15.16
CA GLN A 56 -9.85 -7.29 -15.18
C GLN A 56 -9.66 -8.65 -15.84
N ALA A 57 -10.53 -9.63 -15.58
CA ALA A 57 -10.45 -10.97 -16.20
C ALA A 57 -10.60 -10.91 -17.71
N VAL A 58 -11.52 -10.08 -18.22
CA VAL A 58 -11.67 -9.81 -19.66
C VAL A 58 -10.39 -9.18 -20.23
N GLY A 59 -9.81 -8.20 -19.54
CA GLY A 59 -8.54 -7.60 -19.95
C GLY A 59 -7.40 -8.62 -20.00
N TYR A 60 -7.28 -9.48 -19.00
CA TYR A 60 -6.27 -10.56 -18.99
C TYR A 60 -6.48 -11.55 -20.13
N TYR A 61 -7.72 -11.90 -20.47
CA TYR A 61 -8.01 -12.74 -21.64
C TYR A 61 -7.52 -12.09 -22.94
N PHE A 62 -7.81 -10.79 -23.17
CA PHE A 62 -7.31 -10.09 -24.35
C PHE A 62 -5.78 -10.02 -24.37
N MET A 63 -5.15 -9.78 -23.21
CA MET A 63 -3.70 -9.81 -23.10
C MET A 63 -3.12 -11.17 -23.51
N MET A 64 -3.65 -12.29 -22.98
CA MET A 64 -3.22 -13.64 -23.34
C MET A 64 -3.38 -13.91 -24.85
N LYS A 65 -4.47 -13.42 -25.44
CA LYS A 65 -4.73 -13.55 -26.88
C LYS A 65 -3.73 -12.75 -27.70
N ASN A 66 -3.44 -11.49 -27.33
CA ASN A 66 -2.49 -10.63 -28.03
C ASN A 66 -1.05 -11.19 -27.99
N TYR A 67 -0.67 -11.85 -26.90
CA TYR A 67 0.65 -12.49 -26.78
C TYR A 67 0.69 -13.93 -27.34
N SER A 68 -0.38 -14.40 -28.01
CA SER A 68 -0.47 -15.75 -28.57
C SER A 68 -0.18 -16.87 -27.56
N LEU A 69 -0.60 -16.67 -26.31
CA LEU A 69 -0.41 -17.64 -25.23
C LEU A 69 -1.51 -18.71 -25.21
N LEU A 70 -2.56 -18.55 -26.00
CA LEU A 70 -3.69 -19.46 -26.06
C LEU A 70 -3.48 -20.49 -27.18
N GLU A 71 -3.57 -21.78 -26.87
CA GLU A 71 -3.50 -22.86 -27.85
C GLU A 71 -4.75 -22.93 -28.73
N GLN A 72 -5.90 -22.55 -28.19
CA GLN A 72 -7.20 -22.55 -28.87
C GLN A 72 -7.93 -21.24 -28.64
N ASP A 73 -8.42 -20.64 -29.70
CA ASP A 73 -9.30 -19.47 -29.67
C ASP A 73 -10.76 -19.92 -29.74
N GLY A 74 -11.59 -19.51 -28.74
CA GLY A 74 -13.00 -19.79 -28.76
C GLY A 74 -13.73 -19.10 -27.63
N ILE A 75 -15.05 -18.89 -27.81
CA ILE A 75 -15.91 -18.26 -26.79
C ILE A 75 -15.93 -19.11 -25.50
N TRP A 76 -15.90 -20.42 -25.62
CA TRP A 76 -15.86 -21.33 -24.47
C TRP A 76 -14.56 -21.20 -23.68
N VAL A 77 -13.41 -21.08 -24.37
CA VAL A 77 -12.09 -20.88 -23.73
C VAL A 77 -12.08 -19.54 -23.00
N ALA A 78 -12.60 -18.48 -23.62
CA ALA A 78 -12.72 -17.17 -23.00
C ALA A 78 -13.57 -17.23 -21.72
N LEU A 79 -14.74 -17.87 -21.80
CA LEU A 79 -15.66 -18.00 -20.67
C LEU A 79 -15.02 -18.78 -19.52
N VAL A 80 -14.35 -19.90 -19.80
CA VAL A 80 -13.67 -20.71 -18.78
C VAL A 80 -12.56 -19.90 -18.10
N ILE A 81 -11.72 -19.19 -18.86
CA ILE A 81 -10.64 -18.37 -18.32
C ILE A 81 -11.22 -17.26 -17.42
N ILE A 82 -12.20 -16.51 -17.91
CA ILE A 82 -12.81 -15.39 -17.17
C ILE A 82 -13.45 -15.89 -15.88
N VAL A 83 -14.28 -16.92 -15.92
CA VAL A 83 -14.94 -17.48 -14.74
C VAL A 83 -13.93 -18.03 -13.74
N THR A 84 -12.88 -18.69 -14.22
CA THR A 84 -11.83 -19.24 -13.34
C THR A 84 -11.04 -18.13 -12.62
N LEU A 85 -10.74 -17.04 -13.31
CA LEU A 85 -10.04 -15.89 -12.72
C LEU A 85 -10.92 -15.18 -11.67
N ILE A 86 -12.21 -15.00 -11.95
CA ILE A 86 -13.17 -14.40 -11.02
C ILE A 86 -13.33 -15.29 -9.78
N ALA A 87 -13.49 -16.60 -9.98
CA ALA A 87 -13.63 -17.55 -8.87
C ALA A 87 -12.39 -17.53 -7.96
N GLY A 88 -11.20 -17.51 -8.55
CA GLY A 88 -9.94 -17.41 -7.80
C GLY A 88 -9.83 -16.13 -6.98
N SER A 89 -10.15 -14.99 -7.57
CA SER A 89 -10.12 -13.69 -6.86
C SER A 89 -11.17 -13.62 -5.76
N SER A 90 -12.39 -14.13 -6.00
CA SER A 90 -13.46 -14.18 -5.00
C SER A 90 -13.12 -15.09 -3.83
N PHE A 91 -12.43 -16.20 -4.10
CA PHE A 91 -11.93 -17.10 -3.06
C PHE A 91 -10.86 -16.42 -2.18
N VAL A 92 -9.91 -15.71 -2.79
CA VAL A 92 -8.86 -14.97 -2.05
C VAL A 92 -9.49 -13.85 -1.21
N MET A 93 -10.49 -13.13 -1.73
CA MET A 93 -11.25 -12.14 -0.99
C MET A 93 -11.92 -12.76 0.24
N TRP A 94 -12.65 -13.85 0.06
CA TRP A 94 -13.31 -14.57 1.16
C TRP A 94 -12.31 -15.04 2.21
N MET A 95 -11.16 -15.58 1.78
CA MET A 95 -10.10 -16.01 2.70
C MET A 95 -9.54 -14.83 3.50
N GLY A 96 -9.36 -13.65 2.87
CA GLY A 96 -8.92 -12.44 3.57
C GLY A 96 -9.93 -11.95 4.62
N GLU A 97 -11.22 -12.06 4.33
CA GLU A 97 -12.27 -11.73 5.29
C GLU A 97 -12.31 -12.72 6.47
N GLN A 98 -12.16 -14.02 6.21
CA GLN A 98 -12.08 -15.03 7.27
C GLN A 98 -10.89 -14.81 8.20
N VAL A 99 -9.72 -14.45 7.64
CA VAL A 99 -8.53 -14.10 8.44
C VAL A 99 -8.78 -12.83 9.26
N THR A 100 -9.53 -11.86 8.77
CA THR A 100 -9.88 -10.65 9.52
C THR A 100 -10.86 -10.96 10.66
N GLU A 101 -11.83 -11.85 10.45
CA GLU A 101 -12.89 -12.16 11.42
C GLU A 101 -12.40 -13.08 12.53
N PHE A 102 -11.65 -14.13 12.19
CA PHE A 102 -11.22 -15.18 13.14
C PHE A 102 -9.73 -15.15 13.48
N GLY A 103 -8.95 -14.38 12.74
CA GLY A 103 -7.49 -14.29 12.92
C GLY A 103 -7.04 -13.07 13.70
N VAL A 104 -5.83 -12.59 13.39
CA VAL A 104 -5.20 -11.44 14.04
C VAL A 104 -4.95 -10.35 13.00
N GLY A 105 -5.40 -9.14 13.28
CA GLY A 105 -5.17 -7.98 12.41
C GLY A 105 -6.03 -7.99 11.15
N ASN A 106 -5.55 -7.32 10.10
CA ASN A 106 -6.27 -7.21 8.83
C ASN A 106 -5.82 -8.32 7.87
N GLY A 107 -6.71 -9.28 7.60
CA GLY A 107 -6.42 -10.45 6.75
C GLY A 107 -6.03 -10.10 5.32
N ILE A 108 -6.56 -9.01 4.77
CA ILE A 108 -6.23 -8.53 3.42
C ILE A 108 -4.78 -8.04 3.39
N SER A 109 -4.38 -7.29 4.41
CA SER A 109 -3.00 -6.82 4.56
C SER A 109 -2.03 -7.99 4.72
N ILE A 110 -2.43 -9.04 5.47
CA ILE A 110 -1.63 -10.26 5.65
C ILE A 110 -1.47 -11.02 4.33
N ILE A 111 -2.50 -11.11 3.50
CA ILE A 111 -2.40 -11.75 2.16
C ILE A 111 -1.46 -10.96 1.26
N LEU A 112 -1.53 -9.62 1.28
CA LEU A 112 -0.57 -8.77 0.54
C LEU A 112 0.86 -8.98 1.03
N PHE A 113 1.06 -9.00 2.34
CA PHE A 113 2.34 -9.27 2.98
C PHE A 113 2.91 -10.61 2.53
N ALA A 114 2.12 -11.68 2.60
CA ALA A 114 2.52 -13.01 2.15
C ALA A 114 2.87 -13.04 0.65
N GLY A 115 2.09 -12.36 -0.19
CA GLY A 115 2.35 -12.25 -1.63
C GLY A 115 3.65 -11.51 -1.97
N ILE A 116 4.05 -10.54 -1.14
CA ILE A 116 5.33 -9.85 -1.29
C ILE A 116 6.49 -10.72 -0.81
N LEU A 117 6.33 -11.39 0.34
CA LEU A 117 7.34 -12.33 0.87
C LEU A 117 7.61 -13.49 -0.08
N ALA A 118 6.59 -13.99 -0.77
CA ALA A 118 6.74 -15.05 -1.77
C ALA A 118 7.64 -14.68 -2.96
N ARG A 119 7.91 -13.39 -3.17
CA ARG A 119 8.85 -12.91 -4.21
C ARG A 119 10.31 -12.86 -3.75
N ILE A 120 10.60 -12.94 -2.44
CA ILE A 120 11.96 -12.86 -1.89
C ILE A 120 12.89 -13.96 -2.47
N PRO A 121 12.47 -15.23 -2.59
CA PRO A 121 13.33 -16.27 -3.18
C PRO A 121 13.73 -15.94 -4.64
N ASN A 122 12.79 -15.45 -5.45
CA ASN A 122 13.06 -15.06 -6.84
C ASN A 122 14.02 -13.86 -6.90
N MET A 123 13.91 -12.93 -5.97
CA MET A 123 14.81 -11.81 -5.87
C MET A 123 16.23 -12.26 -5.47
N ALA A 124 16.34 -13.17 -4.51
CA ALA A 124 17.62 -13.75 -4.11
C ALA A 124 18.28 -14.49 -5.28
N SER A 125 17.53 -15.28 -6.04
CA SER A 125 18.05 -15.94 -7.25
C SER A 125 18.49 -14.95 -8.31
N SER A 126 17.78 -13.84 -8.50
CA SER A 126 18.16 -12.77 -9.42
C SER A 126 19.45 -12.05 -8.99
N MET A 127 19.68 -11.89 -7.68
CA MET A 127 20.95 -11.36 -7.17
C MET A 127 22.12 -12.30 -7.46
N VAL A 128 21.95 -13.60 -7.22
CA VAL A 128 22.97 -14.61 -7.50
C VAL A 128 23.32 -14.65 -9.00
N THR A 129 22.30 -14.69 -9.85
CA THR A 129 22.50 -14.65 -11.32
C THR A 129 23.13 -13.33 -11.78
N GLY A 130 22.82 -12.21 -11.14
CA GLY A 130 23.45 -10.92 -11.41
C GLY A 130 24.96 -10.93 -11.11
N VAL A 131 25.39 -11.56 -10.00
CA VAL A 131 26.82 -11.75 -9.67
C VAL A 131 27.52 -12.69 -10.63
N GLN A 132 26.87 -13.80 -11.00
CA GLN A 132 27.41 -14.75 -11.97
C GLN A 132 27.65 -14.08 -13.32
N LYS A 133 26.72 -13.27 -13.81
CA LYS A 133 26.87 -12.46 -15.03
C LYS A 133 28.05 -11.50 -14.90
N TRP A 134 28.15 -10.77 -13.80
CA TRP A 134 29.26 -9.84 -13.56
C TRP A 134 30.61 -10.55 -13.56
N SER A 135 30.72 -11.72 -12.92
CA SER A 135 31.95 -12.52 -12.91
C SER A 135 32.30 -13.02 -14.31
N ALA A 136 31.32 -13.45 -15.10
CA ALA A 136 31.48 -13.88 -16.48
C ALA A 136 31.92 -12.75 -17.43
N ILE A 137 31.37 -11.56 -17.25
CA ILE A 137 31.80 -10.36 -17.99
C ILE A 137 33.25 -10.01 -17.64
N LYS A 138 33.62 -10.02 -16.34
CA LYS A 138 34.97 -9.73 -15.90
C LYS A 138 36.00 -10.79 -16.37
N ALA A 139 35.55 -12.04 -16.52
CA ALA A 139 36.37 -13.14 -17.07
C ALA A 139 36.47 -13.10 -18.60
N GLY A 140 35.76 -12.18 -19.28
CA GLY A 140 35.74 -12.08 -20.74
C GLY A 140 34.96 -13.20 -21.45
N THR A 141 34.26 -14.06 -20.70
CA THR A 141 33.48 -15.17 -21.25
C THR A 141 32.09 -14.73 -21.75
N LEU A 142 31.59 -13.60 -21.25
CA LEU A 142 30.30 -13.02 -21.63
C LEU A 142 30.54 -11.63 -22.23
N THR A 143 30.47 -11.57 -23.57
CA THR A 143 30.64 -10.33 -24.36
C THR A 143 29.43 -10.07 -25.23
N LEU A 144 29.28 -8.86 -25.75
CA LEU A 144 28.19 -8.51 -26.65
C LEU A 144 28.18 -9.43 -27.87
N ASP A 145 29.36 -9.73 -28.46
CA ASP A 145 29.52 -10.59 -29.60
C ASP A 145 29.12 -12.04 -29.32
N SER A 146 29.38 -12.54 -28.10
CA SER A 146 28.98 -13.88 -27.70
C SER A 146 27.47 -14.03 -27.59
N LEU A 147 26.76 -12.97 -27.13
CA LEU A 147 25.31 -12.96 -27.04
C LEU A 147 24.63 -12.77 -28.40
N THR A 148 25.16 -11.90 -29.24
CA THR A 148 24.64 -11.72 -30.62
C THR A 148 24.85 -12.97 -31.46
N SER A 149 25.95 -13.68 -31.34
CA SER A 149 26.18 -14.98 -31.98
C SER A 149 25.26 -16.09 -31.46
N ALA A 150 24.76 -15.96 -30.22
CA ALA A 150 23.74 -16.85 -29.62
C ALA A 150 22.30 -16.48 -30.02
N GLY A 151 22.10 -15.50 -30.90
CA GLY A 151 20.79 -15.15 -31.47
C GLY A 151 20.03 -14.02 -30.73
N TYR A 152 20.66 -13.33 -29.76
CA TYR A 152 20.07 -12.16 -29.14
C TYR A 152 20.20 -10.93 -30.05
N THR A 153 19.17 -10.07 -30.07
CA THR A 153 19.30 -8.75 -30.71
C THR A 153 20.26 -7.87 -29.90
N GLU A 154 20.93 -6.91 -30.54
CA GLU A 154 21.88 -6.02 -29.85
C GLU A 154 21.27 -5.35 -28.61
N THR A 155 20.02 -4.89 -28.70
CA THR A 155 19.30 -4.27 -27.59
C THR A 155 19.02 -5.25 -26.45
N GLN A 156 18.70 -6.51 -26.76
CA GLN A 156 18.53 -7.57 -25.78
C GLN A 156 19.84 -7.96 -25.12
N ALA A 157 20.91 -8.10 -25.90
CA ALA A 157 22.25 -8.40 -25.42
C ALA A 157 22.77 -7.31 -24.49
N GLN A 158 22.59 -6.04 -24.87
CA GLN A 158 22.95 -4.91 -24.02
C GLN A 158 22.18 -4.89 -22.69
N SER A 159 20.85 -5.06 -22.74
CA SER A 159 20.03 -5.11 -21.52
C SER A 159 20.39 -6.30 -20.62
N TYR A 160 20.82 -7.41 -21.20
CA TYR A 160 21.29 -8.58 -20.47
C TYR A 160 22.62 -8.31 -19.75
N LEU A 161 23.57 -7.62 -20.39
CA LEU A 161 24.84 -7.19 -19.81
C LEU A 161 24.62 -6.12 -18.71
N ASP A 162 23.74 -5.16 -18.96
CA ASP A 162 23.41 -4.09 -18.00
C ASP A 162 22.73 -4.65 -16.74
N SER A 163 22.16 -5.85 -16.80
CA SER A 163 21.57 -6.53 -15.63
C SER A 163 22.60 -7.19 -14.71
N ALA A 164 23.92 -7.12 -15.03
CA ALA A 164 24.99 -7.64 -14.21
C ALA A 164 25.17 -6.78 -12.96
N LEU A 165 25.36 -7.42 -11.82
CA LEU A 165 25.51 -6.76 -10.53
C LEU A 165 26.86 -7.07 -9.92
N SER A 166 27.60 -6.03 -9.57
CA SER A 166 28.84 -6.21 -8.81
C SER A 166 28.52 -6.74 -7.41
N PRO A 167 29.36 -7.60 -6.80
CA PRO A 167 29.17 -8.06 -5.43
C PRO A 167 29.05 -6.92 -4.44
N TRP A 168 29.81 -5.85 -4.60
CA TRP A 168 29.73 -4.65 -3.77
C TRP A 168 28.40 -3.89 -3.93
N GLY A 169 27.85 -3.88 -5.16
CA GLY A 169 26.53 -3.31 -5.42
C GLY A 169 25.42 -4.03 -4.67
N ILE A 170 25.49 -5.36 -4.57
CA ILE A 170 24.52 -6.16 -3.80
C ILE A 170 24.64 -5.89 -2.30
N VAL A 171 25.86 -5.82 -1.76
CA VAL A 171 26.09 -5.49 -0.34
C VAL A 171 25.49 -4.11 -0.03
N LEU A 172 25.74 -3.12 -0.87
CA LEU A 172 25.21 -1.76 -0.72
C LEU A 172 23.68 -1.74 -0.81
N LEU A 173 23.09 -2.53 -1.72
CA LEU A 173 21.63 -2.67 -1.86
C LEU A 173 21.01 -3.27 -0.60
N ILE A 174 21.60 -4.33 -0.04
CA ILE A 174 21.11 -4.97 1.19
C ILE A 174 21.22 -4.00 2.36
N ILE A 175 22.34 -3.32 2.53
CA ILE A 175 22.52 -2.30 3.58
C ILE A 175 21.51 -1.18 3.42
N GLY A 176 21.33 -0.66 2.20
CA GLY A 176 20.35 0.39 1.90
C GLY A 176 18.91 -0.05 2.24
N MET A 177 18.56 -1.31 1.93
CA MET A 177 17.26 -1.87 2.26
C MET A 177 17.05 -2.00 3.79
N LEU A 178 18.06 -2.46 4.53
CA LEU A 178 18.00 -2.53 5.99
C LEU A 178 17.87 -1.15 6.64
N LEU A 179 18.60 -0.16 6.15
CA LEU A 179 18.48 1.23 6.60
C LEU A 179 17.09 1.80 6.29
N LEU A 180 16.53 1.50 5.14
CA LEU A 180 15.19 1.93 4.76
C LEU A 180 14.13 1.29 5.66
N ILE A 181 14.24 -0.01 5.97
CA ILE A 181 13.36 -0.70 6.92
C ILE A 181 13.46 -0.05 8.31
N ALA A 182 14.66 0.17 8.82
CA ALA A 182 14.88 0.82 10.11
C ALA A 182 14.27 2.23 10.15
N PHE A 183 14.41 2.99 9.07
CA PHE A 183 13.80 4.32 8.93
C PHE A 183 12.27 4.27 8.94
N ILE A 184 11.66 3.29 8.24
CA ILE A 184 10.21 3.09 8.23
C ILE A 184 9.70 2.76 9.63
N VAL A 185 10.36 1.84 10.35
CA VAL A 185 9.99 1.46 11.72
C VAL A 185 10.07 2.67 12.65
N PHE A 186 11.16 3.42 12.58
CA PHE A 186 11.38 4.60 13.42
C PHE A 186 10.28 5.66 13.24
N ILE A 187 9.88 5.95 12.00
CA ILE A 187 8.82 6.95 11.72
C ILE A 187 7.42 6.42 12.06
N ASN A 188 7.15 5.13 11.85
CA ASN A 188 5.84 4.55 12.18
C ASN A 188 5.57 4.47 13.69
N ASP A 189 6.63 4.38 14.51
CA ASP A 189 6.51 4.41 15.96
C ASP A 189 6.61 5.84 16.55
N ALA A 190 6.98 6.81 15.72
CA ALA A 190 7.07 8.21 16.16
C ALA A 190 5.69 8.78 16.48
N GLU A 191 5.55 9.36 17.66
CA GLU A 191 4.31 9.95 18.15
C GLU A 191 4.54 11.38 18.64
N ARG A 192 3.61 12.28 18.30
CA ARG A 192 3.51 13.60 18.93
C ARG A 192 2.53 13.54 20.06
N ARG A 193 3.00 13.70 21.29
CA ARG A 193 2.16 13.69 22.49
C ARG A 193 1.72 15.11 22.83
N ILE A 194 0.40 15.35 22.78
CA ILE A 194 -0.22 16.62 23.16
C ILE A 194 -0.63 16.51 24.63
N PRO A 195 -0.15 17.39 25.53
CA PRO A 195 -0.55 17.34 26.94
C PRO A 195 -2.01 17.74 27.09
N ILE A 196 -2.75 16.96 27.87
CA ILE A 196 -4.13 17.22 28.28
C ILE A 196 -4.17 17.31 29.79
N GLN A 197 -4.88 18.31 30.32
CA GLN A 197 -5.15 18.43 31.73
C GLN A 197 -6.64 18.23 31.98
N TYR A 198 -6.95 17.45 33.01
CA TYR A 198 -8.32 17.27 33.47
C TYR A 198 -8.57 18.17 34.70
N ALA A 199 -9.74 18.82 34.72
CA ALA A 199 -10.14 19.66 35.85
C ALA A 199 -10.26 18.79 37.11
N LYS A 200 -9.77 19.32 38.25
CA LYS A 200 -9.95 18.67 39.54
C LYS A 200 -11.43 18.60 39.85
N ARG A 201 -11.94 17.43 40.17
CA ARG A 201 -13.34 17.22 40.55
C ARG A 201 -13.41 16.90 42.03
N GLN A 202 -14.16 17.70 42.78
CA GLN A 202 -14.41 17.46 44.19
C GLN A 202 -15.66 16.57 44.30
N VAL A 203 -15.54 15.40 44.91
CA VAL A 203 -16.65 14.50 45.22
C VAL A 203 -16.66 14.33 46.73
N GLY A 204 -17.57 15.06 47.39
CA GLY A 204 -17.63 15.14 48.85
C GLY A 204 -16.40 15.85 49.44
N ARG A 205 -15.79 15.27 50.47
CA ARG A 205 -14.57 15.79 51.14
C ARG A 205 -13.26 15.39 50.45
N LYS A 206 -13.29 14.52 49.42
CA LYS A 206 -12.08 14.07 48.71
C LYS A 206 -11.93 14.79 47.38
N MET A 207 -10.76 15.36 47.13
CA MET A 207 -10.38 15.89 45.82
C MET A 207 -9.90 14.73 44.91
N TYR A 208 -10.63 14.48 43.84
CA TYR A 208 -10.21 13.58 42.78
C TYR A 208 -9.84 14.41 41.55
N GLY A 209 -8.69 14.14 40.95
CA GLY A 209 -8.31 14.74 39.67
C GLY A 209 -7.02 15.55 39.74
N GLY A 210 -6.64 16.08 38.61
CA GLY A 210 -5.35 16.68 38.36
C GLY A 210 -4.38 15.71 37.66
N GLN A 211 -4.87 14.58 37.13
CA GLN A 211 -4.07 13.73 36.27
C GLN A 211 -3.82 14.44 34.95
N SER A 212 -2.54 14.69 34.65
CA SER A 212 -2.12 15.08 33.31
C SER A 212 -2.04 13.82 32.45
N SER A 213 -2.79 13.81 31.38
CA SER A 213 -2.74 12.77 30.35
C SER A 213 -2.15 13.35 29.06
N THR A 214 -1.82 12.53 28.11
CA THR A 214 -1.36 12.96 26.80
C THR A 214 -2.22 12.34 25.71
N LEU A 215 -2.54 13.14 24.67
CA LEU A 215 -3.15 12.63 23.44
C LEU A 215 -2.01 12.24 22.48
N PRO A 216 -1.75 10.93 22.28
CA PRO A 216 -0.74 10.51 21.33
C PRO A 216 -1.28 10.64 19.91
N MET A 217 -0.55 11.34 19.06
CA MET A 217 -0.83 11.45 17.61
C MET A 217 0.35 10.84 16.85
N LYS A 218 0.13 9.74 16.14
CA LYS A 218 1.17 9.11 15.32
C LYS A 218 1.57 10.03 14.18
N VAL A 219 2.84 10.04 13.83
CA VAL A 219 3.36 10.81 12.67
C VAL A 219 2.79 10.25 11.36
N ASN A 220 2.71 8.94 11.24
CA ASN A 220 2.03 8.29 10.13
C ASN A 220 0.62 7.83 10.57
N MET A 221 -0.34 8.76 10.59
CA MET A 221 -1.73 8.46 10.99
C MET A 221 -2.48 7.71 9.89
N SER A 222 -2.13 7.97 8.65
CA SER A 222 -2.81 7.38 7.47
C SER A 222 -2.38 5.92 7.19
N GLY A 223 -1.31 5.44 7.86
CA GLY A 223 -0.77 4.11 7.62
C GLY A 223 -0.21 3.94 6.20
N VAL A 224 -0.42 2.76 5.63
CA VAL A 224 0.06 2.37 4.29
C VAL A 224 -0.98 2.64 3.20
N LEU A 225 -2.23 2.84 3.56
CA LEU A 225 -3.36 2.93 2.62
C LEU A 225 -3.21 4.02 1.55
N PRO A 226 -2.76 5.25 1.85
CA PRO A 226 -2.57 6.28 0.81
C PRO A 226 -1.61 5.87 -0.29
N VAL A 227 -0.58 5.10 0.04
CA VAL A 227 0.43 4.62 -0.91
C VAL A 227 -0.17 3.56 -1.82
N ILE A 228 -0.97 2.64 -1.25
CA ILE A 228 -1.68 1.61 -2.02
C ILE A 228 -2.68 2.26 -2.97
N PHE A 229 -3.42 3.29 -2.52
CA PHE A 229 -4.39 4.01 -3.33
C PHE A 229 -3.71 4.76 -4.48
N ALA A 230 -2.65 5.51 -4.18
CA ALA A 230 -1.88 6.20 -5.19
C ALA A 230 -1.32 5.23 -6.24
N GLN A 231 -0.79 4.08 -5.82
CA GLN A 231 -0.26 3.06 -6.73
C GLN A 231 -1.35 2.44 -7.60
N SER A 232 -2.50 2.10 -7.02
CA SER A 232 -3.60 1.50 -7.77
C SER A 232 -4.08 2.42 -8.88
N ILE A 233 -4.24 3.72 -8.60
CA ILE A 233 -4.69 4.70 -9.60
C ILE A 233 -3.56 5.00 -10.60
N ALA A 234 -2.31 5.17 -10.15
CA ALA A 234 -1.19 5.43 -11.04
C ALA A 234 -0.90 4.28 -12.02
N SER A 235 -1.21 3.03 -11.62
CA SER A 235 -1.02 1.86 -12.47
C SER A 235 -2.16 1.62 -13.48
N LEU A 236 -3.35 2.23 -13.29
CA LEU A 236 -4.50 2.03 -14.19
C LEU A 236 -4.20 2.34 -15.66
N PRO A 237 -3.57 3.48 -16.04
CA PRO A 237 -3.31 3.77 -17.44
C PRO A 237 -2.39 2.74 -18.10
N ILE A 238 -1.34 2.28 -17.40
CA ILE A 238 -0.43 1.25 -17.91
C ILE A 238 -1.19 -0.07 -18.09
N THR A 239 -2.03 -0.44 -17.12
CA THR A 239 -2.84 -1.66 -17.19
C THR A 239 -3.79 -1.64 -18.37
N VAL A 240 -4.46 -0.51 -18.63
CA VAL A 240 -5.33 -0.35 -19.80
C VAL A 240 -4.54 -0.50 -21.10
N TRP A 241 -3.35 0.10 -21.20
CA TRP A 241 -2.50 -0.06 -22.39
C TRP A 241 -2.01 -1.48 -22.59
N THR A 242 -1.70 -2.18 -21.51
CA THR A 242 -1.31 -3.61 -21.58
C THR A 242 -2.44 -4.48 -22.15
N PHE A 243 -3.69 -4.14 -21.88
CA PHE A 243 -4.85 -4.86 -22.42
C PHE A 243 -5.14 -4.53 -23.89
N ILE A 244 -4.96 -3.28 -24.30
CA ILE A 244 -5.19 -2.83 -25.71
C ILE A 244 -4.04 -3.26 -26.61
N GLY A 245 -2.84 -3.37 -26.09
CA GLY A 245 -1.59 -3.61 -26.82
C GLY A 245 -0.65 -2.41 -26.75
N ILE A 246 0.65 -2.68 -26.75
CA ILE A 246 1.69 -1.64 -26.69
C ILE A 246 1.67 -0.85 -28.00
N PRO A 247 1.59 0.50 -27.95
CA PRO A 247 1.59 1.34 -29.14
C PRO A 247 2.91 1.19 -29.94
N LYS A 248 2.84 1.38 -31.26
CA LYS A 248 4.02 1.32 -32.13
C LYS A 248 4.95 2.51 -31.87
N GLU A 249 6.26 2.27 -31.93
CA GLU A 249 7.28 3.31 -31.82
C GLU A 249 7.05 4.41 -32.88
N GLY A 250 7.27 5.66 -32.47
CA GLY A 250 7.06 6.84 -33.31
C GLY A 250 5.65 7.43 -33.32
N THR A 251 4.70 6.83 -32.59
CA THR A 251 3.34 7.40 -32.42
C THR A 251 3.26 8.29 -31.19
N VAL A 252 2.39 9.31 -31.19
CA VAL A 252 2.11 10.13 -29.99
C VAL A 252 1.68 9.26 -28.81
N SER A 253 0.91 8.19 -29.08
CA SER A 253 0.51 7.20 -28.08
C SER A 253 1.70 6.50 -27.42
N TYR A 254 2.78 6.25 -28.16
CA TYR A 254 4.01 5.65 -27.61
C TYR A 254 4.75 6.63 -26.69
N SER A 255 4.77 7.93 -27.04
CA SER A 255 5.35 8.96 -26.17
C SER A 255 4.59 9.09 -24.84
N ILE A 256 3.25 9.01 -24.90
CA ILE A 256 2.40 9.02 -23.69
C ILE A 256 2.63 7.74 -22.86
N TYR A 257 2.70 6.58 -23.51
CA TYR A 257 3.00 5.31 -22.85
C TYR A 257 4.34 5.36 -22.09
N ASN A 258 5.40 5.85 -22.75
CA ASN A 258 6.72 6.01 -22.13
C ASN A 258 6.72 7.03 -20.99
N ALA A 259 5.90 8.08 -21.06
CA ALA A 259 5.78 9.06 -19.98
C ALA A 259 5.10 8.49 -18.74
N ILE A 260 4.18 7.54 -18.93
CA ILE A 260 3.40 6.91 -17.84
C ILE A 260 4.10 5.64 -17.32
N ASP A 261 5.11 5.12 -18.03
CA ASP A 261 5.85 3.94 -17.58
C ASP A 261 6.46 4.16 -16.19
N THR A 262 6.46 3.11 -15.37
CA THR A 262 6.99 3.10 -14.00
C THR A 262 8.45 3.56 -13.89
N LYS A 263 9.21 3.45 -14.96
CA LYS A 263 10.61 3.91 -15.06
C LYS A 263 10.73 5.41 -15.37
N SER A 264 9.63 6.06 -15.75
CA SER A 264 9.63 7.49 -16.12
C SER A 264 9.72 8.38 -14.89
N VAL A 265 10.44 9.51 -15.03
CA VAL A 265 10.48 10.55 -13.99
C VAL A 265 9.10 11.19 -13.81
N ILE A 266 8.33 11.32 -14.89
CA ILE A 266 6.97 11.89 -14.86
C ILE A 266 6.08 11.01 -13.99
N TYR A 267 6.12 9.69 -14.16
CA TYR A 267 5.40 8.76 -13.30
C TYR A 267 5.76 8.95 -11.82
N MET A 268 7.04 9.04 -11.48
CA MET A 268 7.49 9.21 -10.11
C MET A 268 6.98 10.51 -9.48
N VAL A 269 6.97 11.62 -10.23
CA VAL A 269 6.46 12.91 -9.75
C VAL A 269 4.95 12.86 -9.55
N VAL A 270 4.20 12.34 -10.52
CA VAL A 270 2.73 12.19 -10.41
C VAL A 270 2.38 11.28 -9.23
N TYR A 271 3.08 10.15 -9.08
CA TYR A 271 2.88 9.23 -7.99
C TYR A 271 3.15 9.88 -6.63
N PHE A 272 4.21 10.70 -6.50
CA PHE A 272 4.51 11.46 -5.29
C PHE A 272 3.37 12.43 -4.91
N ILE A 273 2.90 13.21 -5.88
CA ILE A 273 1.80 14.15 -5.69
C ILE A 273 0.52 13.40 -5.27
N MET A 274 0.24 12.26 -5.88
CA MET A 274 -0.91 11.42 -5.53
C MET A 274 -0.81 10.88 -4.10
N ILE A 275 0.37 10.44 -3.65
CA ILE A 275 0.58 9.99 -2.26
C ILE A 275 0.26 11.13 -1.29
N ILE A 276 0.73 12.35 -1.56
CA ILE A 276 0.43 13.52 -0.73
C ILE A 276 -1.09 13.78 -0.70
N GLY A 277 -1.73 13.81 -1.86
CA GLY A 277 -3.17 14.03 -1.97
C GLY A 277 -3.99 12.99 -1.19
N PHE A 278 -3.69 11.70 -1.37
CA PHE A 278 -4.37 10.62 -0.66
C PHE A 278 -4.07 10.61 0.83
N SER A 279 -2.88 10.99 1.25
CA SER A 279 -2.55 11.11 2.68
C SER A 279 -3.40 12.16 3.38
N TYR A 280 -3.59 13.33 2.76
CA TYR A 280 -4.50 14.34 3.27
C TYR A 280 -5.95 13.90 3.26
N PHE A 281 -6.39 13.32 2.16
CA PHE A 281 -7.74 12.79 2.01
C PHE A 281 -8.05 11.76 3.10
N TYR A 282 -7.18 10.76 3.27
CA TYR A 282 -7.38 9.69 4.25
C TYR A 282 -7.32 10.21 5.69
N SER A 283 -6.39 11.11 5.98
CA SER A 283 -6.28 11.74 7.30
C SER A 283 -7.55 12.51 7.67
N SER A 284 -8.20 13.19 6.71
CA SER A 284 -9.44 13.93 6.93
C SER A 284 -10.66 13.04 7.23
N ILE A 285 -10.66 11.81 6.68
CA ILE A 285 -11.71 10.83 6.94
C ILE A 285 -11.53 10.16 8.30
N GLN A 286 -10.30 9.77 8.61
CA GLN A 286 -10.00 8.97 9.80
C GLN A 286 -10.04 9.79 11.09
N PHE A 287 -9.70 11.07 11.01
CA PHE A 287 -9.64 11.96 12.16
C PHE A 287 -10.62 13.12 12.02
N ASN A 288 -11.57 13.18 12.98
CA ASN A 288 -12.49 14.29 13.10
C ASN A 288 -12.06 15.18 14.29
N PRO A 289 -11.40 16.33 14.05
CA PRO A 289 -10.94 17.22 15.12
C PRO A 289 -12.08 17.75 15.99
N VAL A 290 -13.29 17.90 15.41
CA VAL A 290 -14.48 18.40 16.13
C VAL A 290 -14.93 17.37 17.16
N GLU A 291 -14.97 16.10 16.76
CA GLU A 291 -15.38 15.01 17.65
C GLU A 291 -14.39 14.82 18.80
N ILE A 292 -13.09 14.85 18.51
CA ILE A 292 -12.02 14.75 19.53
C ILE A 292 -12.14 15.88 20.53
N ALA A 293 -12.29 17.14 20.07
CA ALA A 293 -12.43 18.31 20.95
C ALA A 293 -13.71 18.25 21.79
N ASN A 294 -14.82 17.76 21.22
CA ASN A 294 -16.08 17.58 21.96
C ASN A 294 -15.98 16.47 23.01
N ASN A 295 -15.32 15.37 22.70
CA ASN A 295 -15.08 14.27 23.64
C ASN A 295 -14.18 14.72 24.80
N LEU A 296 -13.12 15.46 24.51
CA LEU A 296 -12.29 16.10 25.55
C LEU A 296 -13.11 17.03 26.45
N LYS A 297 -13.94 17.88 25.85
CA LYS A 297 -14.82 18.79 26.62
C LYS A 297 -15.81 18.03 27.51
N LYS A 298 -16.43 16.97 26.99
CA LYS A 298 -17.37 16.12 27.75
C LYS A 298 -16.71 15.45 28.96
N GLN A 299 -15.45 15.06 28.80
CA GLN A 299 -14.64 14.42 29.86
C GLN A 299 -14.00 15.44 30.84
N GLY A 300 -14.23 16.75 30.64
CA GLY A 300 -13.61 17.80 31.46
C GLY A 300 -12.12 18.01 31.21
N GLY A 301 -11.61 17.50 30.08
CA GLY A 301 -10.22 17.69 29.65
C GLY A 301 -10.06 18.98 28.85
N PHE A 302 -8.92 19.61 28.96
CA PHE A 302 -8.53 20.77 28.15
C PHE A 302 -7.05 20.73 27.79
N ILE A 303 -6.70 21.38 26.69
CA ILE A 303 -5.30 21.53 26.26
C ILE A 303 -4.77 22.82 26.88
N PRO A 304 -3.66 22.79 27.63
CA PRO A 304 -3.07 24.00 28.24
C PRO A 304 -2.83 25.08 27.18
N GLY A 305 -3.29 26.30 27.46
CA GLY A 305 -3.18 27.44 26.56
C GLY A 305 -4.33 27.61 25.55
N PHE A 306 -5.27 26.67 25.46
CA PHE A 306 -6.44 26.76 24.57
C PHE A 306 -7.75 26.61 25.35
N ARG A 307 -8.72 27.47 25.02
CA ARG A 307 -10.07 27.35 25.60
C ARG A 307 -10.80 26.13 25.01
N PRO A 308 -11.55 25.36 25.83
CA PRO A 308 -12.37 24.26 25.34
C PRO A 308 -13.37 24.73 24.28
N GLY A 309 -13.53 23.97 23.21
CA GLY A 309 -14.43 24.28 22.09
C GLY A 309 -13.70 24.59 20.79
N GLN A 310 -14.15 25.58 20.03
CA GLN A 310 -13.62 25.94 18.71
C GLN A 310 -12.09 26.20 18.66
N PRO A 311 -11.49 26.92 19.65
CA PRO A 311 -10.03 27.10 19.64
C PRO A 311 -9.25 25.79 19.75
N THR A 312 -9.77 24.82 20.53
CA THR A 312 -9.19 23.48 20.63
C THR A 312 -9.29 22.72 19.30
N VAL A 313 -10.44 22.82 18.60
CA VAL A 313 -10.64 22.23 17.26
C VAL A 313 -9.59 22.75 16.27
N GLN A 314 -9.45 24.10 16.21
CA GLN A 314 -8.50 24.74 15.30
C GLN A 314 -7.05 24.35 15.59
N PHE A 315 -6.69 24.25 16.88
CA PHE A 315 -5.37 23.79 17.29
C PHE A 315 -5.11 22.36 16.83
N ILE A 316 -6.03 21.42 17.11
CA ILE A 316 -5.91 20.01 16.72
C ILE A 316 -5.84 19.90 15.18
N GLN A 317 -6.67 20.65 14.45
CA GLN A 317 -6.66 20.66 12.98
C GLN A 317 -5.33 21.16 12.42
N LYS A 318 -4.76 22.22 13.01
CA LYS A 318 -3.44 22.74 12.60
C LYS A 318 -2.31 21.75 12.87
N VAL A 319 -2.34 21.07 14.01
CA VAL A 319 -1.35 20.04 14.35
C VAL A 319 -1.50 18.85 13.42
N LEU A 320 -2.73 18.38 13.19
CA LEU A 320 -3.05 17.28 12.28
C LEU A 320 -2.52 17.57 10.87
N GLY A 321 -2.82 18.76 10.30
CA GLY A 321 -2.36 19.13 8.97
C GLY A 321 -0.83 19.13 8.82
N ARG A 322 -0.10 19.57 9.84
CA ARG A 322 1.38 19.56 9.84
C ARG A 322 1.96 18.14 9.94
N ILE A 323 1.37 17.32 10.81
CA ILE A 323 1.79 15.92 10.97
C ILE A 323 1.50 15.14 9.69
N THR A 324 0.31 15.34 9.10
CA THR A 324 -0.06 14.70 7.83
C THR A 324 0.86 15.10 6.69
N LEU A 325 1.26 16.38 6.60
CA LEU A 325 2.22 16.81 5.58
C LEU A 325 3.57 16.10 5.72
N PHE A 326 4.10 16.06 6.94
CA PHE A 326 5.36 15.37 7.21
C PHE A 326 5.26 13.87 6.89
N GLY A 327 4.19 13.21 7.34
CA GLY A 327 3.91 11.80 7.05
C GLY A 327 3.75 11.53 5.56
N ALA A 328 3.08 12.41 4.81
CA ALA A 328 2.88 12.28 3.37
C ALA A 328 4.20 12.41 2.59
N ILE A 329 5.04 13.39 2.93
CA ILE A 329 6.37 13.56 2.32
C ILE A 329 7.24 12.34 2.62
N TYR A 330 7.25 11.87 3.87
CA TYR A 330 7.96 10.67 4.27
C TYR A 330 7.51 9.44 3.44
N LEU A 331 6.19 9.18 3.36
CA LEU A 331 5.65 8.08 2.58
C LEU A 331 6.04 8.18 1.09
N GLY A 332 5.99 9.38 0.53
CA GLY A 332 6.37 9.65 -0.84
C GLY A 332 7.85 9.36 -1.12
N ILE A 333 8.75 9.81 -0.24
CA ILE A 333 10.20 9.55 -0.36
C ILE A 333 10.47 8.05 -0.29
N VAL A 334 9.90 7.36 0.70
CA VAL A 334 10.10 5.92 0.88
C VAL A 334 9.53 5.12 -0.28
N ALA A 335 8.38 5.54 -0.85
CA ALA A 335 7.76 4.88 -2.00
C ALA A 335 8.57 5.03 -3.30
N ILE A 336 9.23 6.19 -3.49
CA ILE A 336 10.00 6.49 -4.70
C ILE A 336 11.44 5.97 -4.62
N CYS A 337 12.04 5.92 -3.44
CA CYS A 337 13.43 5.51 -3.25
C CYS A 337 13.77 4.19 -3.99
N PRO A 338 13.04 3.07 -3.83
CA PRO A 338 13.32 1.85 -4.57
C PRO A 338 13.06 1.94 -6.08
N LEU A 339 12.15 2.80 -6.54
CA LEU A 339 11.94 3.03 -7.97
C LEU A 339 13.18 3.71 -8.59
N ILE A 340 13.77 4.67 -7.89
CA ILE A 340 15.04 5.30 -8.31
C ILE A 340 16.16 4.26 -8.33
N VAL A 341 16.28 3.46 -7.27
CA VAL A 341 17.30 2.39 -7.18
C VAL A 341 17.12 1.38 -8.33
N GLY A 342 15.89 0.94 -8.60
CA GLY A 342 15.58 0.03 -9.71
C GLY A 342 15.95 0.61 -11.08
N LYS A 343 15.77 1.93 -11.27
CA LYS A 343 16.18 2.63 -12.50
C LYS A 343 17.70 2.71 -12.64
N VAL A 344 18.42 2.98 -11.55
CA VAL A 344 19.88 3.08 -11.54
C VAL A 344 20.55 1.73 -11.79
N ILE A 345 20.00 0.65 -11.20
CA ILE A 345 20.53 -0.72 -11.34
C ILE A 345 20.16 -1.33 -12.69
N ASN A 346 19.19 -0.76 -13.42
CA ASN A 346 18.65 -1.26 -14.69
C ASN A 346 18.17 -2.74 -14.66
N ASN A 347 17.90 -3.25 -13.45
CA ASN A 347 17.46 -4.63 -13.25
C ASN A 347 16.04 -4.64 -12.64
N GLY A 348 15.04 -4.84 -13.49
CA GLY A 348 13.63 -4.81 -13.09
C GLY A 348 13.25 -5.88 -12.04
N SER A 349 13.99 -6.98 -11.97
CA SER A 349 13.74 -8.06 -11.00
C SER A 349 14.13 -7.69 -9.57
N LEU A 350 15.04 -6.72 -9.41
CA LEU A 350 15.54 -6.23 -8.12
C LEU A 350 14.82 -4.96 -7.67
N ALA A 351 14.05 -4.34 -8.55
CA ALA A 351 13.16 -3.25 -8.18
C ALA A 351 12.02 -3.79 -7.33
N ILE A 352 12.28 -4.04 -6.04
CA ILE A 352 11.19 -4.18 -5.08
C ILE A 352 10.48 -2.84 -5.10
N GLY A 353 9.23 -2.84 -5.57
CA GLY A 353 8.45 -1.60 -5.56
C GLY A 353 8.49 -0.99 -4.15
N GLY A 354 8.75 0.32 -4.05
CA GLY A 354 8.84 1.02 -2.76
C GLY A 354 7.65 0.79 -1.86
N THR A 355 6.49 0.64 -2.48
CA THR A 355 5.25 0.24 -1.84
C THR A 355 5.34 -1.11 -1.15
N SER A 356 6.03 -2.09 -1.74
CA SER A 356 6.15 -3.44 -1.16
C SER A 356 6.89 -3.40 0.18
N VAL A 357 7.96 -2.61 0.30
CA VAL A 357 8.71 -2.49 1.56
C VAL A 357 7.88 -1.81 2.64
N ILE A 358 7.17 -0.72 2.28
CA ILE A 358 6.27 -0.02 3.22
C ILE A 358 5.16 -0.96 3.69
N ILE A 359 4.55 -1.72 2.76
CA ILE A 359 3.47 -2.66 3.08
C ILE A 359 3.99 -3.75 4.02
N VAL A 360 5.13 -4.36 3.71
CA VAL A 360 5.71 -5.43 4.53
C VAL A 360 5.99 -4.95 5.95
N VAL A 361 6.67 -3.80 6.10
CA VAL A 361 7.01 -3.27 7.41
C VAL A 361 5.76 -2.77 8.15
N GLY A 362 4.86 -2.06 7.46
CA GLY A 362 3.62 -1.55 8.05
C GLY A 362 2.71 -2.66 8.56
N VAL A 363 2.47 -3.68 7.73
CA VAL A 363 1.62 -4.83 8.11
C VAL A 363 2.26 -5.64 9.23
N ALA A 364 3.58 -5.85 9.22
CA ALA A 364 4.28 -6.54 10.30
C ALA A 364 4.09 -5.80 11.63
N LEU A 365 4.29 -4.47 11.66
CA LEU A 365 4.09 -3.67 12.87
C LEU A 365 2.63 -3.65 13.34
N GLU A 366 1.66 -3.52 12.43
CA GLU A 366 0.23 -3.57 12.76
C GLU A 366 -0.15 -4.95 13.34
N THR A 367 0.35 -6.04 12.76
CA THR A 367 0.08 -7.40 13.22
C THR A 367 0.69 -7.67 14.59
N VAL A 368 1.92 -7.22 14.83
CA VAL A 368 2.58 -7.32 16.16
C VAL A 368 1.77 -6.57 17.21
N LYS A 369 1.37 -5.31 16.92
CA LYS A 369 0.53 -4.51 17.84
C LYS A 369 -0.85 -5.15 18.09
N ALA A 370 -1.45 -5.76 17.07
CA ALA A 370 -2.71 -6.49 17.23
C ALA A 370 -2.55 -7.72 18.13
N LEU A 371 -1.44 -8.47 17.98
CA LEU A 371 -1.09 -9.59 18.85
C LEU A 371 -0.86 -9.15 20.29
N GLU A 372 -0.08 -8.09 20.51
CA GLU A 372 0.16 -7.55 21.85
C GLU A 372 -1.16 -7.15 22.54
N ASN A 373 -2.05 -6.48 21.84
CA ASN A 373 -3.37 -6.09 22.34
C ASN A 373 -4.22 -7.33 22.73
N GLN A 374 -4.20 -8.39 21.91
CA GLN A 374 -4.94 -9.61 22.23
C GLN A 374 -4.35 -10.35 23.43
N MET A 375 -3.01 -10.37 23.55
CA MET A 375 -2.33 -10.97 24.71
C MET A 375 -2.66 -10.23 26.00
N LEU A 376 -2.64 -8.90 25.98
CA LEU A 376 -3.01 -8.08 27.14
C LEU A 376 -4.46 -8.35 27.59
N MET A 377 -5.39 -8.45 26.65
CA MET A 377 -6.79 -8.76 26.98
C MET A 377 -6.96 -10.16 27.60
N ARG A 378 -6.15 -11.13 27.22
CA ARG A 378 -6.19 -12.49 27.82
C ARG A 378 -5.60 -12.52 29.23
N GLN A 379 -4.55 -11.74 29.49
CA GLN A 379 -3.97 -11.63 30.83
C GLN A 379 -4.94 -11.00 31.84
N TYR A 380 -5.74 -10.02 31.41
CA TYR A 380 -6.77 -9.40 32.28
C TYR A 380 -7.94 -10.34 32.63
N LYS A 381 -8.30 -11.30 31.78
CA LYS A 381 -9.32 -12.31 32.08
C LYS A 381 -8.90 -13.31 33.15
N GLY A 382 -7.60 -13.62 33.25
CA GLY A 382 -7.07 -14.52 34.27
C GLY A 382 -6.98 -13.90 35.69
N PHE A 383 -7.26 -12.60 35.85
CA PHE A 383 -7.33 -11.93 37.16
C PHE A 383 -8.77 -11.82 37.71
N LEU A 384 -9.79 -12.20 36.93
CA LEU A 384 -11.21 -12.10 37.29
C LEU A 384 -11.87 -13.48 37.51
N GLU A 385 -11.12 -14.57 37.29
CA GLU A 385 -11.43 -15.93 37.73
C GLU A 385 -10.59 -16.25 38.99
#